data_d352ec63b9ef9b691fb37097493cfa69
#
_entry.id   d352ec63b9ef9b691fb37097493cfa69
#
_cell.length_a   1.000
_cell.length_b   1.000
_cell.length_c   1.000
_cell.angle_alpha   90.00
_cell.angle_beta   90.00
_cell.angle_gamma   90.00
#
_symmetry.space_group_name_H-M   'P 1'
#
loop_
_entity.id
_entity.type
_entity.pdbx_description
1 polymer ?
#
loop_
_entity_poly.entity_id
_entity_poly.type
_entity_poly.pdbx_seq_one_letter_code
_entity_poly.pdbx_strand_id
1 'polypeptide(L)'
;QKVFEWSWQIRPSQPLSAGLWNPVLTDLNVLQLENSDIITYHNYNGPEEHQTVIDSLRKYNRPLVCTEYMARRNNSLFTNIMPILKKENVGAINWGLVAGKSNTKYAWDEPIPDGSEPPLWFHEIFHPDGKPYKQEEVDLIKSLTLSK
;
A
#
# COMPACT_ATOMS: atom_id res chain seq x y z
N GLN A 1 9.75 -5.90 19.72
CA GLN A 1 8.94 -6.43 20.81
C GLN A 1 8.61 -5.33 21.84
N LYS A 2 9.58 -4.63 22.43
CA LYS A 2 9.33 -3.61 23.46
C LYS A 2 8.33 -2.51 23.07
N VAL A 3 8.28 -2.11 21.79
CA VAL A 3 7.31 -1.11 21.31
C VAL A 3 5.89 -1.63 21.47
N PHE A 4 5.63 -2.89 21.13
CA PHE A 4 4.32 -3.52 21.36
C PHE A 4 4.00 -3.61 22.85
N GLU A 5 4.96 -4.02 23.70
CA GLU A 5 4.78 -4.09 25.17
C GLU A 5 4.37 -2.71 25.74
N TRP A 6 5.05 -1.64 25.35
CA TRP A 6 4.71 -0.28 25.77
C TRP A 6 3.33 0.16 25.27
N SER A 7 2.99 -0.17 24.01
CA SER A 7 1.68 0.15 23.47
C SER A 7 0.55 -0.58 24.21
N TRP A 8 0.75 -1.85 24.55
CA TRP A 8 -0.22 -2.63 25.34
C TRP A 8 -0.37 -2.15 26.77
N GLN A 9 0.68 -1.59 27.38
CA GLN A 9 0.57 -0.98 28.71
C GLN A 9 -0.40 0.20 28.73
N ILE A 10 -0.47 0.96 27.64
CA ILE A 10 -1.42 2.08 27.48
C ILE A 10 -2.83 1.56 27.18
N ARG A 11 -2.95 0.36 26.62
CA ARG A 11 -4.22 -0.28 26.20
C ARG A 11 -5.08 0.64 25.33
N PRO A 12 -4.62 1.05 24.16
CA PRO A 12 -5.41 1.87 23.24
C PRO A 12 -6.68 1.15 22.81
N SER A 13 -7.73 1.90 22.54
CA SER A 13 -8.96 1.35 21.95
C SER A 13 -8.81 1.02 20.46
N GLN A 14 -7.79 1.58 19.82
CA GLN A 14 -7.46 1.33 18.42
C GLN A 14 -6.65 0.04 18.29
N PRO A 15 -6.85 -0.74 17.22
CA PRO A 15 -6.02 -1.89 16.94
C PRO A 15 -4.57 -1.47 16.65
N LEU A 16 -3.64 -2.26 17.16
CA LEU A 16 -2.21 -2.07 16.94
C LEU A 16 -1.73 -2.91 15.74
N SER A 17 -0.82 -2.35 14.96
CA SER A 17 -0.18 -3.08 13.89
C SER A 17 1.22 -2.53 13.60
N ALA A 18 2.09 -3.40 13.06
CA ALA A 18 3.36 -3.01 12.47
C ALA A 18 3.45 -3.62 11.06
N GLY A 19 3.68 -2.76 10.06
CA GLY A 19 3.61 -3.14 8.65
C GLY A 19 4.73 -4.09 8.21
N LEU A 20 4.34 -5.18 7.56
CA LEU A 20 5.26 -6.08 6.87
C LEU A 20 5.66 -5.45 5.54
N TRP A 21 6.96 -5.35 5.27
CA TRP A 21 7.40 -4.74 4.00
C TRP A 21 8.62 -5.42 3.37
N ASN A 22 9.44 -6.08 4.16
CA ASN A 22 10.67 -6.69 3.68
C ASN A 22 10.67 -8.21 3.95
N PRO A 23 10.53 -9.05 2.92
CA PRO A 23 10.44 -10.50 3.08
C PRO A 23 11.73 -11.15 3.62
N VAL A 24 12.87 -10.47 3.52
CA VAL A 24 14.16 -10.97 4.02
C VAL A 24 14.25 -10.92 5.56
N LEU A 25 13.48 -10.03 6.19
CA LEU A 25 13.48 -9.85 7.65
C LEU A 25 12.51 -10.84 8.33
N THR A 26 12.75 -12.13 8.17
CA THR A 26 11.84 -13.20 8.59
C THR A 26 11.48 -13.16 10.06
N ASP A 27 12.45 -13.04 10.95
CA ASP A 27 12.21 -13.01 12.41
C ASP A 27 11.44 -11.77 12.84
N LEU A 28 11.72 -10.62 12.19
CA LEU A 28 10.98 -9.38 12.43
C LEU A 28 9.54 -9.51 11.94
N ASN A 29 9.33 -10.08 10.76
CA ASN A 29 8.01 -10.29 10.21
C ASN A 29 7.17 -11.23 11.08
N VAL A 30 7.74 -12.30 11.60
CA VAL A 30 7.06 -13.19 12.56
C VAL A 30 6.67 -12.43 13.82
N LEU A 31 7.59 -11.67 14.41
CA LEU A 31 7.31 -10.85 15.59
C LEU A 31 6.20 -9.84 15.33
N GLN A 32 6.19 -9.18 14.16
CA GLN A 32 5.15 -8.23 13.78
C GLN A 32 3.79 -8.94 13.63
N LEU A 33 3.75 -10.09 12.96
CA LEU A 33 2.55 -10.90 12.78
C LEU A 33 1.97 -11.40 14.11
N GLU A 34 2.81 -11.87 15.03
CA GLU A 34 2.36 -12.38 16.31
C GLU A 34 1.77 -11.31 17.24
N ASN A 35 2.23 -10.07 17.11
CA ASN A 35 1.92 -8.99 18.03
C ASN A 35 0.96 -7.93 17.48
N SER A 36 0.49 -8.04 16.23
CA SER A 36 -0.44 -7.10 15.61
C SER A 36 -1.89 -7.57 15.75
N ASP A 37 -2.82 -6.68 16.07
CA ASP A 37 -4.26 -6.96 16.11
C ASP A 37 -4.85 -7.10 14.70
N ILE A 38 -4.39 -6.29 13.77
CA ILE A 38 -4.68 -6.37 12.33
C ILE A 38 -3.35 -6.50 11.58
N ILE A 39 -3.37 -7.13 10.42
CA ILE A 39 -2.16 -7.29 9.63
C ILE A 39 -2.09 -6.18 8.60
N THR A 40 -1.05 -5.34 8.72
CA THR A 40 -0.72 -4.34 7.71
C THR A 40 0.52 -4.78 6.93
N TYR A 41 0.53 -4.52 5.62
CA TYR A 41 1.65 -4.90 4.77
C TYR A 41 1.80 -3.94 3.58
N HIS A 42 3.01 -3.92 3.01
CA HIS A 42 3.31 -3.21 1.77
C HIS A 42 3.52 -4.22 0.65
N ASN A 43 2.98 -3.96 -0.53
CA ASN A 43 3.26 -4.77 -1.70
C ASN A 43 3.18 -3.92 -2.98
N TYR A 44 4.30 -3.76 -3.64
CA TYR A 44 4.44 -3.00 -4.88
C TYR A 44 4.67 -3.89 -6.11
N ASN A 45 4.43 -5.18 -5.98
CA ASN A 45 4.56 -6.13 -7.08
C ASN A 45 3.26 -6.24 -7.90
N GLY A 46 3.28 -7.09 -8.92
CA GLY A 46 2.15 -7.34 -9.78
C GLY A 46 1.02 -8.19 -9.15
N PRO A 47 -0.06 -8.44 -9.91
CA PRO A 47 -1.26 -9.11 -9.39
C PRO A 47 -1.03 -10.48 -8.76
N GLU A 48 -0.16 -11.31 -9.35
CA GLU A 48 0.09 -12.68 -8.87
C GLU A 48 0.74 -12.67 -7.49
N GLU A 49 1.73 -11.80 -7.28
CA GLU A 49 2.38 -11.63 -5.99
C GLU A 49 1.44 -11.04 -4.95
N HIS A 50 0.54 -10.12 -5.35
CA HIS A 50 -0.49 -9.63 -4.43
C HIS A 50 -1.38 -10.76 -3.94
N GLN A 51 -1.89 -11.62 -4.82
CA GLN A 51 -2.71 -12.77 -4.44
C GLN A 51 -1.91 -13.73 -3.53
N THR A 52 -0.67 -14.04 -3.88
CA THR A 52 0.20 -14.92 -3.08
C THR A 52 0.41 -14.39 -1.66
N VAL A 53 0.66 -13.09 -1.52
CA VAL A 53 0.82 -12.46 -0.19
C VAL A 53 -0.48 -12.53 0.60
N ILE A 54 -1.62 -12.19 0.00
CA ILE A 54 -2.93 -12.26 0.64
C ILE A 54 -3.21 -13.69 1.14
N ASP A 55 -3.01 -14.71 0.31
CA ASP A 55 -3.23 -16.10 0.66
C ASP A 55 -2.33 -16.56 1.80
N SER A 56 -1.09 -16.10 1.81
CA SER A 56 -0.13 -16.41 2.89
C SER A 56 -0.50 -15.77 4.22
N LEU A 57 -1.12 -14.57 4.19
CA LEU A 57 -1.50 -13.83 5.40
C LEU A 57 -2.86 -14.27 5.95
N ARG A 58 -3.77 -14.79 5.12
CA ARG A 58 -5.10 -15.24 5.55
C ARG A 58 -5.07 -16.34 6.63
N LYS A 59 -4.02 -17.15 6.67
CA LYS A 59 -3.85 -18.20 7.69
C LYS A 59 -3.83 -17.65 9.12
N TYR A 60 -3.55 -16.38 9.31
CA TYR A 60 -3.56 -15.74 10.63
C TYR A 60 -4.96 -15.32 11.09
N ASN A 61 -5.98 -15.43 10.23
CA ASN A 61 -7.38 -15.13 10.52
C ASN A 61 -7.59 -13.75 11.16
N ARG A 62 -6.93 -12.73 10.63
CA ARG A 62 -7.06 -11.33 11.06
C ARG A 62 -7.39 -10.43 9.86
N PRO A 63 -7.99 -9.24 10.11
CA PRO A 63 -8.18 -8.26 9.04
C PRO A 63 -6.86 -7.89 8.37
N LEU A 64 -6.89 -7.75 7.05
CA LEU A 64 -5.73 -7.37 6.24
C LEU A 64 -5.89 -5.95 5.70
N VAL A 65 -4.83 -5.16 5.76
CA VAL A 65 -4.75 -3.83 5.14
C VAL A 65 -3.43 -3.70 4.38
N CYS A 66 -3.50 -3.58 3.07
CA CYS A 66 -2.36 -3.20 2.25
C CYS A 66 -2.16 -1.68 2.39
N THR A 67 -1.20 -1.28 3.22
CA THR A 67 -0.96 0.12 3.59
C THR A 67 -0.13 0.89 2.58
N GLU A 68 0.53 0.17 1.67
CA GLU A 68 1.21 0.76 0.53
C GLU A 68 1.15 -0.20 -0.66
N TYR A 69 0.61 0.28 -1.74
CA TYR A 69 0.61 -0.39 -3.04
C TYR A 69 0.58 0.66 -4.15
N MET A 70 0.56 0.23 -5.37
CA MET A 70 0.58 0.99 -6.59
C MET A 70 1.93 1.68 -6.86
N ALA A 71 2.66 1.04 -7.76
CA ALA A 71 3.88 1.58 -8.37
C ALA A 71 3.79 1.26 -9.87
N ARG A 72 3.49 2.26 -10.70
CA ARG A 72 3.13 2.03 -12.11
C ARG A 72 4.19 1.27 -12.89
N ARG A 73 5.46 1.57 -12.64
CA ARG A 73 6.58 0.88 -13.30
C ARG A 73 6.67 -0.62 -12.95
N ASN A 74 6.20 -1.00 -11.78
CA ASN A 74 6.25 -2.38 -11.28
C ASN A 74 5.00 -3.19 -11.70
N ASN A 75 4.16 -2.67 -12.59
CA ASN A 75 2.87 -3.26 -12.92
C ASN A 75 1.93 -3.45 -11.71
N SER A 76 2.17 -2.71 -10.63
CA SER A 76 1.27 -2.58 -9.49
C SER A 76 0.39 -1.35 -9.73
N LEU A 77 -0.74 -1.54 -10.40
CA LEU A 77 -1.61 -0.47 -10.89
C LEU A 77 -2.93 -0.44 -10.12
N PHE A 78 -3.60 0.71 -10.05
CA PHE A 78 -4.97 0.77 -9.55
C PHE A 78 -5.88 -0.21 -10.29
N THR A 79 -5.72 -0.29 -11.62
CA THR A 79 -6.59 -1.09 -12.51
C THR A 79 -6.47 -2.59 -12.31
N ASN A 80 -5.34 -3.09 -11.85
CA ASN A 80 -5.13 -4.54 -11.66
C ASN A 80 -5.06 -4.96 -10.19
N ILE A 81 -4.70 -4.07 -9.27
CA ILE A 81 -4.56 -4.43 -7.84
C ILE A 81 -5.82 -4.11 -7.03
N MET A 82 -6.46 -2.94 -7.20
CA MET A 82 -7.65 -2.60 -6.41
C MET A 82 -8.80 -3.61 -6.55
N PRO A 83 -9.10 -4.16 -7.75
CA PRO A 83 -10.13 -5.19 -7.87
C PRO A 83 -9.81 -6.45 -7.04
N ILE A 84 -8.53 -6.85 -6.96
CA ILE A 84 -8.08 -7.96 -6.12
C ILE A 84 -8.31 -7.63 -4.65
N LEU A 85 -7.79 -6.49 -4.18
CA LEU A 85 -7.93 -6.08 -2.78
C LEU A 85 -9.40 -5.99 -2.36
N LYS A 86 -10.27 -5.44 -3.24
CA LYS A 86 -11.72 -5.38 -2.99
C LYS A 86 -12.35 -6.77 -2.93
N LYS A 87 -12.07 -7.63 -3.91
CA LYS A 87 -12.58 -9.02 -3.95
C LYS A 87 -12.17 -9.79 -2.69
N GLU A 88 -10.94 -9.58 -2.27
CA GLU A 88 -10.35 -10.26 -1.13
C GLU A 88 -10.68 -9.59 0.22
N ASN A 89 -11.51 -8.54 0.24
CA ASN A 89 -11.86 -7.78 1.44
C ASN A 89 -10.62 -7.29 2.22
N VAL A 90 -9.64 -6.76 1.50
CA VAL A 90 -8.40 -6.17 2.02
C VAL A 90 -8.50 -4.66 1.97
N GLY A 91 -8.22 -3.97 3.06
CA GLY A 91 -8.10 -2.51 3.06
C GLY A 91 -6.97 -2.06 2.14
N ALA A 92 -7.17 -0.95 1.42
CA ALA A 92 -6.23 -0.47 0.42
C ALA A 92 -5.85 0.99 0.66
N ILE A 93 -4.58 1.25 0.92
CA ILE A 93 -4.01 2.59 1.07
C ILE A 93 -2.83 2.71 0.10
N ASN A 94 -2.90 3.66 -0.83
CA ASN A 94 -1.79 3.91 -1.75
C ASN A 94 -0.81 4.94 -1.18
N TRP A 95 0.41 4.90 -1.67
CA TRP A 95 1.44 5.89 -1.40
C TRP A 95 1.39 6.98 -2.48
N GLY A 96 1.25 8.25 -2.07
CA GLY A 96 1.14 9.39 -2.98
C GLY A 96 -0.28 9.74 -3.41
N LEU A 97 -0.62 11.01 -3.39
CA LEU A 97 -1.94 11.52 -3.77
C LEU A 97 -1.83 12.66 -4.78
N VAL A 98 -1.12 13.73 -4.42
CA VAL A 98 -0.98 14.95 -5.23
C VAL A 98 0.49 15.23 -5.46
N ALA A 99 0.90 15.36 -6.72
CA ALA A 99 2.26 15.75 -7.07
C ALA A 99 2.60 17.11 -6.45
N GLY A 100 3.74 17.18 -5.75
CA GLY A 100 4.13 18.37 -5.03
C GLY A 100 5.40 18.17 -4.22
N LYS A 101 5.38 18.58 -2.98
CA LYS A 101 6.58 18.55 -2.11
C LYS A 101 7.07 17.14 -1.77
N SER A 102 6.20 16.14 -1.77
CA SER A 102 6.57 14.75 -1.49
C SER A 102 7.39 14.11 -2.60
N ASN A 103 7.25 14.58 -3.84
CA ASN A 103 7.98 14.09 -5.02
C ASN A 103 7.84 12.58 -5.29
N THR A 104 6.76 11.95 -4.83
CA THR A 104 6.53 10.50 -5.01
C THR A 104 6.12 10.13 -6.43
N LYS A 105 6.08 11.11 -7.35
CA LYS A 105 5.99 10.85 -8.80
C LYS A 105 7.27 10.27 -9.40
N TYR A 106 8.43 10.46 -8.75
CA TYR A 106 9.70 9.87 -9.16
C TYR A 106 9.86 8.46 -8.59
N ALA A 107 10.50 7.58 -9.36
CA ALA A 107 10.84 6.25 -8.89
C ALA A 107 11.98 6.28 -7.86
N TRP A 108 11.98 5.32 -6.93
CA TRP A 108 12.94 5.28 -5.82
C TRP A 108 14.39 5.09 -6.26
N ASP A 109 14.58 4.35 -7.34
CA ASP A 109 15.86 3.85 -7.84
C ASP A 109 16.27 4.48 -9.19
N GLU A 110 15.53 5.47 -9.64
CA GLU A 110 15.78 6.17 -10.91
C GLU A 110 15.70 7.68 -10.70
N PRO A 111 16.72 8.26 -10.06
CA PRO A 111 16.74 9.69 -9.80
C PRO A 111 16.82 10.49 -11.11
N ILE A 112 16.08 11.59 -11.18
CA ILE A 112 16.13 12.58 -12.27
C ILE A 112 16.75 13.86 -11.71
N PRO A 113 18.08 14.02 -11.80
CA PRO A 113 18.80 15.06 -11.06
C PRO A 113 18.45 16.49 -11.44
N ASP A 114 18.00 16.71 -12.67
CA ASP A 114 17.56 18.03 -13.17
C ASP A 114 16.12 18.39 -12.76
N GLY A 115 15.41 17.44 -12.10
CA GLY A 115 14.03 17.64 -11.66
C GLY A 115 13.02 17.68 -12.80
N SER A 116 13.40 17.27 -14.01
CA SER A 116 12.48 17.18 -15.15
C SER A 116 11.34 16.18 -14.87
N GLU A 117 10.25 16.32 -15.60
CA GLU A 117 9.07 15.46 -15.44
C GLU A 117 9.41 14.01 -15.81
N PRO A 118 9.12 13.02 -14.94
CA PRO A 118 9.35 11.62 -15.29
C PRO A 118 8.38 11.18 -16.40
N PRO A 119 8.82 10.32 -17.32
CA PRO A 119 7.99 9.87 -18.44
C PRO A 119 6.76 9.06 -17.95
N LEU A 120 6.84 8.46 -16.76
CA LEU A 120 5.77 7.76 -16.10
C LEU A 120 5.80 8.10 -14.62
N TRP A 121 4.69 8.65 -14.10
CA TRP A 121 4.58 8.90 -12.65
C TRP A 121 4.51 7.60 -11.87
N PHE A 122 5.31 7.56 -10.81
CA PHE A 122 5.43 6.33 -10.05
C PHE A 122 4.22 6.07 -9.15
N HIS A 123 3.77 7.07 -8.35
CA HIS A 123 2.69 6.89 -7.38
C HIS A 123 1.53 7.89 -7.50
N GLU A 124 1.77 9.19 -7.67
CA GLU A 124 0.72 10.21 -7.53
C GLU A 124 -0.45 10.04 -8.49
N ILE A 125 -1.63 10.48 -8.02
CA ILE A 125 -2.91 10.42 -8.73
C ILE A 125 -3.24 11.74 -9.39
N PHE A 126 -2.92 12.86 -8.72
CA PHE A 126 -3.33 14.21 -9.16
C PHE A 126 -2.15 15.14 -9.38
N HIS A 127 -2.31 16.03 -10.35
CA HIS A 127 -1.50 17.23 -10.50
C HIS A 127 -1.78 18.23 -9.37
N PRO A 128 -0.89 19.24 -9.13
CA PRO A 128 -1.09 20.25 -8.10
C PRO A 128 -2.38 21.07 -8.27
N ASP A 129 -2.91 21.17 -9.48
CA ASP A 129 -4.16 21.85 -9.80
C ASP A 129 -5.41 20.95 -9.60
N GLY A 130 -5.24 19.73 -9.12
CA GLY A 130 -6.29 18.76 -8.86
C GLY A 130 -6.73 17.95 -10.08
N LYS A 131 -6.11 18.14 -11.25
CA LYS A 131 -6.41 17.31 -12.42
C LYS A 131 -5.82 15.92 -12.24
N PRO A 132 -6.55 14.86 -12.61
CA PRO A 132 -6.00 13.51 -12.61
C PRO A 132 -4.78 13.38 -13.54
N TYR A 133 -3.76 12.62 -13.11
CA TYR A 133 -2.70 12.17 -13.99
C TYR A 133 -3.26 11.20 -15.05
N LYS A 134 -4.12 10.27 -14.60
CA LYS A 134 -4.90 9.38 -15.48
C LYS A 134 -6.35 9.35 -15.02
N GLN A 135 -7.27 9.79 -15.88
CA GLN A 135 -8.69 9.85 -15.54
C GLN A 135 -9.28 8.46 -15.26
N GLU A 136 -8.88 7.46 -16.03
CA GLU A 136 -9.35 6.08 -15.86
C GLU A 136 -9.03 5.49 -14.48
N GLU A 137 -7.90 5.86 -13.86
CA GLU A 137 -7.56 5.43 -12.51
C GLU A 137 -8.54 6.02 -11.48
N VAL A 138 -8.84 7.31 -11.59
CA VAL A 138 -9.78 8.00 -10.70
C VAL A 138 -11.20 7.46 -10.86
N ASP A 139 -11.63 7.18 -12.08
CA ASP A 139 -12.95 6.62 -12.35
C ASP A 139 -13.08 5.20 -11.77
N LEU A 140 -12.04 4.39 -11.90
CA LEU A 140 -11.99 3.08 -11.25
C LEU A 140 -12.04 3.18 -9.72
N ILE A 141 -11.22 4.03 -9.12
CA ILE A 141 -11.21 4.25 -7.67
C ILE A 141 -12.63 4.59 -7.20
N LYS A 142 -13.30 5.55 -7.85
CA LYS A 142 -14.68 5.93 -7.54
C LYS A 142 -15.65 4.76 -7.68
N SER A 143 -15.54 3.98 -8.76
CA SER A 143 -16.43 2.85 -9.00
C SER A 143 -16.31 1.76 -7.93
N LEU A 144 -15.10 1.53 -7.42
CA LEU A 144 -14.84 0.52 -6.41
C LEU A 144 -15.14 0.98 -4.98
N THR A 145 -15.04 2.28 -4.71
CA THR A 145 -15.22 2.84 -3.35
C THR A 145 -16.64 3.33 -3.09
N LEU A 146 -17.36 3.82 -4.11
CA LEU A 146 -18.72 4.35 -3.96
C LEU A 146 -19.81 3.30 -4.17
N SER A 147 -19.49 2.15 -4.74
CA SER A 147 -20.46 1.04 -4.84
C SER A 147 -20.68 0.43 -3.46
N LYS A 148 -21.92 0.59 -2.94
CA LYS A 148 -22.39 -0.12 -1.75
C LYS A 148 -22.59 -1.60 -2.04
#